data_95fe49bf5c13d64d5f9a073f373f86d8
#
_entry.id   95fe49bf5c13d64d5f9a073f373f86d8
#
_cell.length_a   1.000
_cell.length_b   1.000
_cell.length_c   1.000
_cell.angle_alpha   90.00
_cell.angle_beta   90.00
_cell.angle_gamma   90.00
#
_symmetry.space_group_name_H-M   'P 1'
#
loop_
_entity.id
_entity.type
_entity.pdbx_description
1 polymer ?
#
loop_
_entity_poly.entity_id
_entity_poly.type
_entity_poly.pdbx_seq_one_letter_code
_entity_poly.pdbx_strand_id
1 'polypeptide(L)'
;MGAMCYMVEIHVVNTKEDLRAALDLRVEVFVDEQKIPVCDEVDHLDNIGAILDGKVIHVVAISNLQIVGTARIIFDVPEDEYPHIGRVAVKRIMRDNQIGRSIMNKLHQILKEKGCQGATLSAQLEVKDFYIKLGYVQRGKTYMDVGILHQDMDYIF
;
A
#
# COMPACT_ATOMS: atom_id res chain seq x y z
N MET A 1 16.42 -14.16 23.61
CA MET A 1 16.57 -14.11 22.15
C MET A 1 16.27 -12.69 21.70
N GLY A 2 17.28 -12.01 21.19
CA GLY A 2 17.09 -10.66 20.67
C GLY A 2 16.18 -10.70 19.44
N ALA A 3 15.19 -9.80 19.36
CA ALA A 3 14.45 -9.56 18.15
C ALA A 3 15.46 -9.20 17.05
N MET A 4 15.52 -10.00 15.99
CA MET A 4 16.31 -9.63 14.80
C MET A 4 15.68 -8.34 14.26
N CYS A 5 16.38 -7.23 14.47
CA CYS A 5 16.00 -5.95 13.87
C CYS A 5 16.35 -6.05 12.37
N TYR A 6 15.37 -6.39 11.54
CA TYR A 6 15.56 -6.34 10.10
C TYR A 6 15.66 -4.87 9.68
N MET A 7 16.81 -4.48 9.16
CA MET A 7 16.96 -3.16 8.53
C MET A 7 16.15 -3.17 7.22
N VAL A 8 15.11 -2.36 7.19
CA VAL A 8 14.24 -2.20 6.03
C VAL A 8 14.36 -0.77 5.52
N GLU A 9 14.65 -0.63 4.23
CA GLU A 9 14.62 0.64 3.53
C GLU A 9 13.38 0.74 2.67
N ILE A 10 12.73 1.89 2.67
CA ILE A 10 11.55 2.16 1.83
C ILE A 10 11.95 3.10 0.71
N HIS A 11 11.83 2.65 -0.52
CA HIS A 11 12.19 3.41 -1.72
C HIS A 11 10.97 3.68 -2.58
N VAL A 12 10.95 4.87 -3.21
CA VAL A 12 9.99 5.19 -4.26
C VAL A 12 10.41 4.46 -5.54
N VAL A 13 9.46 3.78 -6.17
CA VAL A 13 9.69 3.07 -7.43
C VAL A 13 9.86 4.07 -8.57
N ASN A 14 10.98 3.97 -9.28
CA ASN A 14 11.29 4.79 -10.45
C ASN A 14 11.86 4.00 -11.63
N THR A 15 11.96 2.68 -11.50
CA THR A 15 12.46 1.78 -12.55
C THR A 15 11.42 0.70 -12.89
N LYS A 16 11.51 0.15 -14.09
CA LYS A 16 10.66 -0.97 -14.51
C LYS A 16 10.93 -2.22 -13.69
N GLU A 17 12.17 -2.43 -13.31
CA GLU A 17 12.61 -3.58 -12.51
C GLU A 17 11.97 -3.55 -11.12
N ASP A 18 12.01 -2.41 -10.44
CA ASP A 18 11.40 -2.25 -9.12
C ASP A 18 9.88 -2.36 -9.19
N LEU A 19 9.27 -1.77 -10.22
CA LEU A 19 7.82 -1.91 -10.43
C LEU A 19 7.44 -3.37 -10.63
N ARG A 20 8.18 -4.10 -11.47
CA ARG A 20 7.92 -5.52 -11.70
C ARG A 20 8.04 -6.33 -10.41
N ALA A 21 9.07 -6.07 -9.61
CA ALA A 21 9.26 -6.75 -8.33
C ALA A 21 8.12 -6.44 -7.34
N ALA A 22 7.63 -5.20 -7.32
CA ALA A 22 6.46 -4.82 -6.54
C ALA A 22 5.19 -5.57 -7.00
N LEU A 23 4.97 -5.68 -8.32
CA LEU A 23 3.84 -6.40 -8.88
C LEU A 23 3.93 -7.91 -8.60
N ASP A 24 5.12 -8.50 -8.69
CA ASP A 24 5.34 -9.91 -8.36
C ASP A 24 4.98 -10.20 -6.90
N LEU A 25 5.37 -9.33 -5.96
CA LEU A 25 4.98 -9.45 -4.56
C LEU A 25 3.47 -9.31 -4.36
N ARG A 26 2.83 -8.39 -5.07
CA ARG A 26 1.38 -8.22 -5.00
C ARG A 26 0.64 -9.46 -5.51
N VAL A 27 1.12 -10.08 -6.56
CA VAL A 27 0.57 -11.36 -7.04
C VAL A 27 0.72 -12.45 -5.98
N GLU A 28 1.89 -12.56 -5.35
CA GLU A 28 2.11 -13.52 -4.27
C GLU A 28 1.09 -13.34 -3.12
N VAL A 29 0.87 -12.09 -2.67
CA VAL A 29 0.01 -11.79 -1.54
C VAL A 29 -1.48 -11.78 -1.91
N PHE A 30 -1.86 -11.08 -2.96
CA PHE A 30 -3.28 -10.87 -3.27
C PHE A 30 -3.88 -11.96 -4.14
N VAL A 31 -3.11 -12.52 -5.05
CA VAL A 31 -3.60 -13.57 -5.97
C VAL A 31 -3.36 -14.96 -5.38
N ASP A 32 -2.13 -15.28 -5.00
CA ASP A 32 -1.78 -16.61 -4.53
C ASP A 32 -2.32 -16.90 -3.12
N GLU A 33 -2.14 -15.97 -2.17
CA GLU A 33 -2.65 -16.14 -0.80
C GLU A 33 -4.15 -15.85 -0.69
N GLN A 34 -4.62 -14.69 -1.19
CA GLN A 34 -5.99 -14.20 -0.95
C GLN A 34 -6.97 -14.59 -2.06
N LYS A 35 -6.49 -15.22 -3.13
CA LYS A 35 -7.33 -15.73 -4.23
C LYS A 35 -8.09 -14.63 -5.01
N ILE A 36 -7.58 -13.40 -5.00
CA ILE A 36 -8.10 -12.32 -5.84
C ILE A 36 -7.68 -12.60 -7.29
N PRO A 37 -8.59 -12.52 -8.28
CA PRO A 37 -8.22 -12.68 -9.69
C PRO A 37 -7.16 -11.66 -10.11
N VAL A 38 -6.16 -12.08 -10.87
CA VAL A 38 -5.07 -11.21 -11.31
C VAL A 38 -5.57 -10.00 -12.10
N CYS A 39 -6.65 -10.14 -12.86
CA CYS A 39 -7.26 -9.05 -13.61
C CYS A 39 -7.89 -7.96 -12.71
N ASP A 40 -8.21 -8.28 -11.47
CA ASP A 40 -8.70 -7.33 -10.47
C ASP A 40 -7.54 -6.71 -9.66
N GLU A 41 -6.38 -7.35 -9.61
CA GLU A 41 -5.23 -6.90 -8.83
C GLU A 41 -4.35 -5.91 -9.60
N VAL A 42 -3.99 -6.22 -10.84
CA VAL A 42 -3.16 -5.36 -11.69
C VAL A 42 -4.07 -4.48 -12.56
N ASP A 43 -3.82 -3.18 -12.57
CA ASP A 43 -4.67 -2.21 -13.26
C ASP A 43 -3.86 -1.22 -14.14
N HIS A 44 -4.57 -0.27 -14.73
CA HIS A 44 -4.01 0.73 -15.65
C HIS A 44 -3.02 1.72 -14.99
N LEU A 45 -2.89 1.72 -13.67
CA LEU A 45 -1.92 2.55 -12.95
C LEU A 45 -0.61 1.82 -12.67
N ASP A 46 -0.52 0.54 -13.01
CA ASP A 46 0.64 -0.31 -12.74
C ASP A 46 1.62 -0.31 -13.92
N ASN A 47 2.03 0.88 -14.34
CA ASN A 47 3.02 1.06 -15.41
C ASN A 47 3.83 2.33 -15.20
N ILE A 48 4.99 2.41 -15.84
CA ILE A 48 5.90 3.54 -15.73
C ILE A 48 5.27 4.84 -16.27
N GLY A 49 4.45 4.76 -17.31
CA GLY A 49 3.75 5.93 -17.85
C GLY A 49 2.87 6.62 -16.82
N ALA A 50 2.10 5.86 -16.05
CA ALA A 50 1.27 6.40 -14.97
C ALA A 50 2.10 7.03 -13.85
N ILE A 51 3.28 6.48 -13.54
CA ILE A 51 4.22 7.06 -12.58
C ILE A 51 4.75 8.39 -13.10
N LEU A 52 5.22 8.44 -14.34
CA LEU A 52 5.76 9.66 -14.97
C LEU A 52 4.70 10.76 -15.13
N ASP A 53 3.44 10.37 -15.34
CA ASP A 53 2.31 11.31 -15.42
C ASP A 53 1.86 11.84 -14.05
N GLY A 54 2.47 11.37 -12.95
CA GLY A 54 2.12 11.78 -11.59
C GLY A 54 0.79 11.23 -11.08
N LYS A 55 0.22 10.22 -11.73
CA LYS A 55 -1.06 9.62 -11.35
C LYS A 55 -0.94 8.68 -10.16
N VAL A 56 0.23 8.08 -9.98
CA VAL A 56 0.49 7.08 -8.94
C VAL A 56 1.93 7.14 -8.47
N ILE A 57 2.14 6.86 -7.20
CA ILE A 57 3.46 6.56 -6.62
C ILE A 57 3.40 5.16 -6.05
N HIS A 58 4.35 4.32 -6.42
CA HIS A 58 4.59 3.02 -5.78
C HIS A 58 5.82 3.11 -4.88
N VAL A 59 5.79 2.43 -3.75
CA VAL A 59 6.95 2.26 -2.86
C VAL A 59 7.24 0.78 -2.68
N VAL A 60 8.50 0.47 -2.43
CA VAL A 60 8.96 -0.89 -2.09
C VAL A 60 9.76 -0.86 -0.80
N ALA A 61 9.55 -1.85 0.04
CA ALA A 61 10.36 -2.11 1.22
C ALA A 61 11.40 -3.16 0.87
N ILE A 62 12.67 -2.84 1.12
CA ILE A 62 13.82 -3.68 0.78
C ILE A 62 14.49 -4.14 2.07
N SER A 63 14.71 -5.44 2.19
CA SER A 63 15.49 -6.07 3.25
C SER A 63 16.42 -7.12 2.64
N ASN A 64 17.70 -7.07 2.99
CA ASN A 64 18.71 -7.99 2.42
C ASN A 64 18.65 -8.08 0.89
N LEU A 65 18.59 -6.93 0.21
CA LEU A 65 18.51 -6.82 -1.26
C LEU A 65 17.27 -7.45 -1.89
N GLN A 66 16.26 -7.79 -1.10
CA GLN A 66 14.99 -8.35 -1.57
C GLN A 66 13.83 -7.41 -1.28
N ILE A 67 12.88 -7.34 -2.18
CA ILE A 67 11.63 -6.63 -1.96
C ILE A 67 10.74 -7.50 -1.08
N VAL A 68 10.39 -6.97 0.09
CA VAL A 68 9.60 -7.66 1.13
C VAL A 68 8.28 -6.98 1.43
N GLY A 69 8.05 -5.80 0.87
CA GLY A 69 6.79 -5.07 1.01
C GLY A 69 6.61 -4.06 -0.10
N THR A 70 5.37 -3.64 -0.29
CA THR A 70 5.00 -2.62 -1.28
C THR A 70 3.70 -1.93 -0.89
N ALA A 71 3.47 -0.76 -1.45
CA ALA A 71 2.20 -0.04 -1.42
C ALA A 71 2.16 0.98 -2.54
N ARG A 72 1.00 1.58 -2.79
CA ARG A 72 0.88 2.70 -3.75
C ARG A 72 -0.03 3.80 -3.22
N ILE A 73 0.18 5.01 -3.74
CA ILE A 73 -0.71 6.15 -3.57
C ILE A 73 -1.24 6.53 -4.94
N ILE A 74 -2.54 6.63 -5.09
CA ILE A 74 -3.20 7.10 -6.31
C ILE A 74 -3.56 8.57 -6.11
N PHE A 75 -3.07 9.43 -7.03
CA PHE A 75 -3.38 10.85 -7.08
C PHE A 75 -4.45 11.18 -8.14
N ASP A 76 -4.71 10.25 -9.06
CA ASP A 76 -5.75 10.36 -10.09
C ASP A 76 -7.12 10.03 -9.46
N VAL A 77 -7.59 10.95 -8.63
CA VAL A 77 -8.84 10.86 -7.87
C VAL A 77 -9.64 12.15 -8.08
N PRO A 78 -10.98 12.16 -7.80
CA PRO A 78 -11.77 13.39 -7.81
C PRO A 78 -11.17 14.48 -6.93
N GLU A 79 -11.36 15.76 -7.29
CA GLU A 79 -10.75 16.91 -6.59
C GLU A 79 -11.19 17.03 -5.12
N ASP A 80 -12.36 16.51 -4.77
CA ASP A 80 -12.91 16.53 -3.43
C ASP A 80 -12.51 15.31 -2.58
N GLU A 81 -11.70 14.42 -3.14
CA GLU A 81 -11.19 13.24 -2.43
C GLU A 81 -9.71 13.39 -2.07
N TYR A 82 -9.33 12.75 -0.97
CA TYR A 82 -7.92 12.58 -0.62
C TYR A 82 -7.24 11.56 -1.55
N PRO A 83 -5.93 11.64 -1.75
CA PRO A 83 -5.19 10.57 -2.42
C PRO A 83 -5.45 9.21 -1.77
N HIS A 84 -5.57 8.19 -2.61
CA HIS A 84 -5.94 6.83 -2.17
C HIS A 84 -4.69 5.98 -1.96
N ILE A 85 -4.50 5.49 -0.75
CA ILE A 85 -3.48 4.48 -0.43
C ILE A 85 -4.10 3.10 -0.67
N GLY A 86 -3.34 2.23 -1.32
CA GLY A 86 -3.79 0.86 -1.56
C GLY A 86 -2.64 -0.09 -1.86
N ARG A 87 -2.98 -1.34 -2.11
CA ARG A 87 -2.04 -2.39 -2.44
C ARG A 87 -0.93 -2.55 -1.39
N VAL A 88 -1.25 -2.29 -0.13
CA VAL A 88 -0.32 -2.49 0.98
C VAL A 88 -0.13 -3.99 1.19
N ALA A 89 1.07 -4.46 0.94
CA ALA A 89 1.39 -5.89 1.03
C ALA A 89 2.77 -6.09 1.64
N VAL A 90 2.87 -7.06 2.53
CA VAL A 90 4.14 -7.50 3.13
C VAL A 90 4.28 -8.99 2.91
N LYS A 91 5.46 -9.41 2.48
CA LYS A 91 5.79 -10.82 2.28
C LYS A 91 5.48 -11.62 3.56
N ARG A 92 4.78 -12.74 3.43
CA ARG A 92 4.24 -13.50 4.56
C ARG A 92 5.27 -13.79 5.64
N ILE A 93 6.47 -14.25 5.25
CA ILE A 93 7.56 -14.57 6.17
C ILE A 93 8.09 -13.36 6.93
N MET A 94 7.85 -12.15 6.42
CA MET A 94 8.35 -10.89 7.00
C MET A 94 7.28 -10.13 7.80
N ARG A 95 6.07 -10.65 7.92
CA ARG A 95 4.99 -10.04 8.73
C ARG A 95 5.35 -10.03 10.21
N ASP A 96 4.69 -9.17 10.99
CA ASP A 96 4.95 -8.94 12.42
C ASP A 96 6.33 -8.31 12.75
N ASN A 97 6.98 -7.69 11.75
CA ASN A 97 8.26 -7.00 11.88
C ASN A 97 8.16 -5.49 11.65
N GLN A 98 6.98 -4.89 11.84
CA GLN A 98 6.71 -3.45 11.68
C GLN A 98 6.92 -2.91 10.25
N ILE A 99 7.04 -3.77 9.24
CA ILE A 99 7.28 -3.35 7.85
C ILE A 99 6.09 -2.60 7.29
N GLY A 100 4.86 -3.07 7.52
CA GLY A 100 3.65 -2.38 7.09
C GLY A 100 3.55 -0.98 7.70
N ARG A 101 3.89 -0.82 8.97
CA ARG A 101 3.93 0.48 9.63
C ARG A 101 4.98 1.40 9.02
N SER A 102 6.17 0.89 8.74
CA SER A 102 7.24 1.67 8.08
C SER A 102 6.82 2.13 6.69
N ILE A 103 6.16 1.27 5.91
CA ILE A 103 5.60 1.61 4.61
C ILE A 103 4.57 2.75 4.76
N MET A 104 3.60 2.62 5.66
CA MET A 104 2.57 3.64 5.87
C MET A 104 3.17 4.98 6.32
N ASN A 105 4.16 4.97 7.21
CA ASN A 105 4.86 6.17 7.62
C ASN A 105 5.54 6.88 6.44
N LYS A 106 6.16 6.11 5.53
CA LYS A 106 6.77 6.65 4.30
C LYS A 106 5.72 7.28 3.39
N LEU A 107 4.58 6.63 3.19
CA LEU A 107 3.49 7.17 2.38
C LEU A 107 2.94 8.47 2.98
N HIS A 108 2.75 8.53 4.29
CA HIS A 108 2.31 9.75 4.98
C HIS A 108 3.33 10.89 4.83
N GLN A 109 4.63 10.58 4.94
CA GLN A 109 5.69 11.55 4.69
C GLN A 109 5.60 12.13 3.27
N ILE A 110 5.47 11.27 2.25
CA ILE A 110 5.34 11.69 0.84
C ILE A 110 4.12 12.60 0.66
N LEU A 111 2.98 12.23 1.22
CA LEU A 111 1.75 13.02 1.13
C LEU A 111 1.88 14.39 1.79
N LYS A 112 2.48 14.45 2.97
CA LYS A 112 2.75 15.73 3.66
C LYS A 112 3.69 16.63 2.87
N GLU A 113 4.76 16.08 2.32
CA GLU A 113 5.73 16.81 1.48
C GLU A 113 5.08 17.36 0.21
N LYS A 114 4.06 16.69 -0.31
CA LYS A 114 3.25 17.17 -1.44
C LYS A 114 2.14 18.15 -1.06
N GLY A 115 1.99 18.48 0.22
CA GLY A 115 0.97 19.40 0.69
C GLY A 115 -0.43 18.80 0.78
N CYS A 116 -0.57 17.48 0.72
CA CYS A 116 -1.86 16.82 0.89
C CYS A 116 -2.34 16.93 2.34
N GLN A 117 -3.64 17.13 2.53
CA GLN A 117 -4.23 17.33 3.86
C GLN A 117 -4.69 16.03 4.51
N GLY A 118 -4.71 14.95 3.79
CA GLY A 118 -5.16 13.66 4.29
C GLY A 118 -4.92 12.55 3.29
N ALA A 119 -5.33 11.36 3.69
CA ALA A 119 -5.30 10.16 2.87
C ALA A 119 -6.56 9.33 3.12
N THR A 120 -7.01 8.58 2.13
CA THR A 120 -8.06 7.59 2.28
C THR A 120 -7.56 6.22 1.84
N LEU A 121 -8.16 5.18 2.37
CA LEU A 121 -7.90 3.81 1.95
C LEU A 121 -9.14 2.93 2.17
N SER A 122 -9.18 1.81 1.48
CA SER A 122 -10.18 0.77 1.67
C SER A 122 -9.50 -0.43 2.33
N ALA A 123 -9.72 -0.59 3.63
CA ALA A 123 -9.11 -1.64 4.42
C ALA A 123 -9.91 -2.94 4.32
N GLN A 124 -9.23 -4.05 4.07
CA GLN A 124 -9.84 -5.36 4.35
C GLN A 124 -10.18 -5.43 5.85
N LEU A 125 -11.37 -5.91 6.17
CA LEU A 125 -11.89 -5.87 7.53
C LEU A 125 -10.98 -6.57 8.55
N GLU A 126 -10.30 -7.64 8.14
CA GLU A 126 -9.37 -8.40 8.99
C GLU A 126 -8.17 -7.58 9.48
N VAL A 127 -7.76 -6.55 8.71
CA VAL A 127 -6.61 -5.71 9.05
C VAL A 127 -6.99 -4.29 9.45
N LYS A 128 -8.28 -4.02 9.64
CA LYS A 128 -8.79 -2.71 10.04
C LYS A 128 -8.11 -2.17 11.28
N ASP A 129 -7.87 -2.99 12.29
CA ASP A 129 -7.24 -2.56 13.54
C ASP A 129 -5.81 -2.06 13.37
N PHE A 130 -5.09 -2.58 12.38
CA PHE A 130 -3.76 -2.08 12.01
C PHE A 130 -3.84 -0.60 11.62
N TYR A 131 -4.83 -0.22 10.81
CA TYR A 131 -5.02 1.16 10.36
C TYR A 131 -5.59 2.05 11.48
N ILE A 132 -6.47 1.54 12.33
CA ILE A 132 -6.95 2.29 13.51
C ILE A 132 -5.78 2.67 14.42
N LYS A 133 -4.83 1.78 14.66
CA LYS A 133 -3.63 2.05 15.46
C LYS A 133 -2.71 3.10 14.83
N LEU A 134 -2.76 3.26 13.51
CA LEU A 134 -2.05 4.33 12.79
C LEU A 134 -2.76 5.68 12.85
N GLY A 135 -4.00 5.72 13.31
CA GLY A 135 -4.80 6.95 13.43
C GLY A 135 -5.89 7.11 12.37
N TYR A 136 -6.14 6.10 11.54
CA TYR A 136 -7.24 6.13 10.58
C TYR A 136 -8.60 6.00 11.27
N VAL A 137 -9.59 6.71 10.74
CA VAL A 137 -10.97 6.71 11.23
C VAL A 137 -11.88 6.10 10.17
N GLN A 138 -12.77 5.23 10.59
CA GLN A 138 -13.73 4.56 9.70
C GLN A 138 -14.72 5.57 9.10
N ARG A 139 -15.05 5.39 7.83
CA ARG A 139 -16.05 6.17 7.11
C ARG A 139 -17.02 5.24 6.37
N GLY A 140 -18.31 5.49 6.55
CA GLY A 140 -19.37 4.74 5.88
C GLY A 140 -19.52 3.32 6.40
N LYS A 141 -20.30 2.52 5.65
CA LYS A 141 -20.57 1.12 5.96
C LYS A 141 -19.52 0.19 5.37
N THR A 142 -19.39 -0.99 5.94
CA THR A 142 -18.62 -2.08 5.33
C THR A 142 -19.29 -2.53 4.03
N TYR A 143 -18.49 -2.98 3.07
CA TYR A 143 -18.96 -3.47 1.77
C TYR A 143 -18.08 -4.59 1.24
N MET A 144 -18.62 -5.34 0.28
CA MET A 144 -17.88 -6.40 -0.40
C MET A 144 -17.13 -5.83 -1.61
N ASP A 145 -15.87 -6.14 -1.72
CA ASP A 145 -15.05 -5.91 -2.91
C ASP A 145 -14.17 -7.13 -3.16
N VAL A 146 -14.15 -7.62 -4.38
CA VAL A 146 -13.44 -8.85 -4.80
C VAL A 146 -13.66 -10.04 -3.85
N GLY A 147 -14.87 -10.18 -3.31
CA GLY A 147 -15.23 -11.25 -2.39
C GLY A 147 -14.76 -11.08 -0.96
N ILE A 148 -14.21 -9.93 -0.59
CA ILE A 148 -13.65 -9.63 0.74
C ILE A 148 -14.38 -8.41 1.31
N LEU A 149 -14.73 -8.46 2.60
CA LEU A 149 -15.30 -7.30 3.31
C LEU A 149 -14.27 -6.20 3.49
N HIS A 150 -14.65 -4.97 3.12
CA HIS A 150 -13.82 -3.77 3.21
C HIS A 150 -14.52 -2.67 4.02
N GLN A 151 -13.70 -1.76 4.56
CA GLN A 151 -14.09 -0.55 5.26
C GLN A 151 -13.26 0.62 4.74
N ASP A 152 -13.93 1.68 4.28
CA ASP A 152 -13.23 2.92 3.97
C ASP A 152 -12.76 3.62 5.24
N MET A 153 -11.57 4.16 5.19
CA MET A 153 -10.94 4.82 6.32
C MET A 153 -10.16 6.04 5.85
N ASP A 154 -10.21 7.10 6.65
CA ASP A 154 -9.55 8.38 6.36
C ASP A 154 -8.56 8.75 7.45
N TYR A 155 -7.50 9.45 7.07
CA TYR A 155 -6.54 10.08 7.94
C TYR A 155 -6.38 11.55 7.55
N ILE A 156 -6.50 12.45 8.50
CA ILE A 156 -6.29 13.89 8.32
C ILE A 156 -4.97 14.27 8.97
N PHE A 157 -4.08 14.85 8.18
CA PHE A 157 -2.76 15.30 8.66
C PHE A 157 -2.83 16.55 9.51
#